data_2de9e835ce879a425c791414378ef93e
#
_entry.id   2de9e835ce879a425c791414378ef93e
#
_cell.length_a   1.000
_cell.length_b   1.000
_cell.length_c   1.000
_cell.angle_alpha   90.00
_cell.angle_beta   90.00
_cell.angle_gamma   90.00
#
_symmetry.space_group_name_H-M   'P 1'
#
loop_
_entity.id
_entity.type
_entity.pdbx_description
1 polymer ?
#
loop_
_entity_poly.entity_id
_entity_poly.type
_entity_poly.pdbx_seq_one_letter_code
_entity_poly.pdbx_strand_id
1 'polypeptide(L)'
;MLSLNSAAIGLLGALKGKGLNSYRYEYLKGLDYRGIVNFMRDNFILPEYRDKLEEDGESLEYFIRLSYLRNCSKFLRFLKGAQREFIKTFLREYDVYNLKTIMRTIILGGLYPQKLYLFPFSLFYPQVPEFTTLDEVLKFLRREKEYKKMVEDGHQEYRRREEYFYLELRMDKMWLSLLRDNSRRLDKRIFVKVEKWLAMVYIFWAVRLYHIQKRDREDVLAVIDLDNPYLNTALLESVLSAPDLETGIKMFASSQGFQKLLADDWESSLSDLFFQREIEGKIEAGRLSFLPVFKFVFQQRYYVENLIYLLNQKVTENV
;
A
#
# COMPACT_ATOMS: atom_id res chain seq x y z
N MET A 1 4.43 -0.72 28.23
CA MET A 1 3.36 -0.84 27.22
C MET A 1 2.92 0.57 26.85
N LEU A 2 3.12 1.01 25.59
CA LEU A 2 2.69 2.35 25.14
C LEU A 2 1.16 2.35 25.03
N SER A 3 0.48 3.06 25.92
CA SER A 3 -0.98 3.18 25.89
C SER A 3 -1.45 4.24 24.89
N LEU A 4 -2.57 3.97 24.20
CA LEU A 4 -3.27 4.99 23.42
C LEU A 4 -3.89 6.02 24.37
N ASN A 5 -3.88 7.29 23.94
CA ASN A 5 -4.65 8.31 24.65
C ASN A 5 -6.16 8.20 24.30
N SER A 6 -7.01 8.75 25.15
CA SER A 6 -8.47 8.73 24.98
C SER A 6 -8.94 9.38 23.66
N ALA A 7 -8.22 10.40 23.18
CA ALA A 7 -8.54 11.09 21.93
C ALA A 7 -8.30 10.19 20.70
N ALA A 8 -7.22 9.38 20.68
CA ALA A 8 -6.99 8.40 19.61
C ALA A 8 -8.08 7.30 19.62
N ILE A 9 -8.56 6.88 20.79
CA ILE A 9 -9.66 5.91 20.92
C ILE A 9 -10.97 6.50 20.41
N GLY A 10 -11.28 7.74 20.78
CA GLY A 10 -12.48 8.46 20.29
C GLY A 10 -12.46 8.62 18.78
N LEU A 11 -11.31 9.02 18.22
CA LEU A 11 -11.13 9.13 16.76
C LEU A 11 -11.32 7.76 16.07
N LEU A 12 -10.76 6.70 16.65
CA LEU A 12 -10.93 5.34 16.10
C LEU A 12 -12.41 4.93 16.05
N GLY A 13 -13.18 5.21 17.12
CA GLY A 13 -14.62 4.95 17.16
C GLY A 13 -15.37 5.71 16.06
N ALA A 14 -15.09 7.01 15.91
CA ALA A 14 -15.71 7.86 14.89
C ALA A 14 -15.37 7.40 13.45
N LEU A 15 -14.12 7.03 13.20
CA LEU A 15 -13.68 6.58 11.87
C LEU A 15 -14.19 5.18 11.52
N LYS A 16 -14.31 4.26 12.51
CA LYS A 16 -14.92 2.94 12.28
C LYS A 16 -16.37 3.03 11.81
N GLY A 17 -17.13 3.99 12.34
CA GLY A 17 -18.51 4.21 11.89
C GLY A 17 -18.63 4.72 10.45
N LYS A 18 -17.59 5.35 9.91
CA LYS A 18 -17.56 5.92 8.54
C LYS A 18 -16.71 5.12 7.56
N GLY A 19 -15.78 4.29 8.04
CA GLY A 19 -14.84 3.54 7.23
C GLY A 19 -15.48 2.38 6.48
N LEU A 20 -14.74 1.86 5.50
CA LEU A 20 -15.08 0.61 4.84
C LEU A 20 -14.88 -0.57 5.81
N ASN A 21 -15.78 -1.55 5.72
CA ASN A 21 -15.73 -2.79 6.47
C ASN A 21 -16.31 -3.93 5.62
N SER A 22 -16.22 -5.17 6.08
CA SER A 22 -16.69 -6.34 5.35
C SER A 22 -18.16 -6.23 4.93
N TYR A 23 -19.04 -5.78 5.82
CA TYR A 23 -20.46 -5.62 5.53
C TYR A 23 -20.72 -4.60 4.40
N ARG A 24 -20.08 -3.42 4.46
CA ARG A 24 -20.20 -2.41 3.41
C ARG A 24 -19.59 -2.88 2.09
N TYR A 25 -18.47 -3.57 2.15
CA TYR A 25 -17.81 -4.10 0.97
C TYR A 25 -18.69 -5.15 0.27
N GLU A 26 -19.29 -6.09 1.02
CA GLU A 26 -20.23 -7.07 0.44
C GLU A 26 -21.48 -6.40 -0.15
N TYR A 27 -21.98 -5.35 0.48
CA TYR A 27 -23.07 -4.54 -0.08
C TYR A 27 -22.67 -3.91 -1.41
N LEU A 28 -21.47 -3.33 -1.51
CA LEU A 28 -20.96 -2.69 -2.73
C LEU A 28 -20.79 -3.66 -3.90
N LYS A 29 -20.41 -4.91 -3.64
CA LYS A 29 -20.33 -5.95 -4.70
C LYS A 29 -21.66 -6.16 -5.43
N GLY A 30 -22.78 -5.99 -4.76
CA GLY A 30 -24.11 -6.14 -5.34
C GLY A 30 -24.60 -4.94 -6.15
N LEU A 31 -23.88 -3.82 -6.15
CA LEU A 31 -24.24 -2.62 -6.87
C LEU A 31 -23.62 -2.58 -8.28
N ASP A 32 -24.28 -1.87 -9.18
CA ASP A 32 -23.66 -1.41 -10.42
C ASP A 32 -22.65 -0.29 -10.17
N TYR A 33 -21.88 0.09 -11.20
CA TYR A 33 -20.87 1.16 -11.11
C TYR A 33 -21.45 2.46 -10.53
N ARG A 34 -22.61 2.91 -11.03
CA ARG A 34 -23.27 4.15 -10.60
C ARG A 34 -23.71 4.08 -9.12
N GLY A 35 -24.22 2.94 -8.69
CA GLY A 35 -24.57 2.70 -7.29
C GLY A 35 -23.37 2.76 -6.36
N ILE A 36 -22.22 2.20 -6.77
CA ILE A 36 -20.96 2.29 -6.01
C ILE A 36 -20.49 3.74 -5.92
N VAL A 37 -20.49 4.49 -7.04
CA VAL A 37 -20.09 5.92 -7.07
C VAL A 37 -20.95 6.75 -6.10
N ASN A 38 -22.26 6.60 -6.14
CA ASN A 38 -23.18 7.29 -5.25
C ASN A 38 -22.96 6.96 -3.79
N PHE A 39 -22.82 5.66 -3.47
CA PHE A 39 -22.55 5.22 -2.12
C PHE A 39 -21.22 5.80 -1.58
N MET A 40 -20.17 5.78 -2.39
CA MET A 40 -18.87 6.32 -2.00
C MET A 40 -18.89 7.82 -1.81
N ARG A 41 -19.58 8.56 -2.69
CA ARG A 41 -19.79 10.01 -2.57
C ARG A 41 -20.43 10.37 -1.23
N ASP A 42 -21.47 9.64 -0.85
CA ASP A 42 -22.27 10.00 0.31
C ASP A 42 -21.66 9.56 1.63
N ASN A 43 -20.92 8.43 1.64
CA ASN A 43 -20.52 7.77 2.86
C ASN A 43 -19.01 7.78 3.15
N PHE A 44 -18.16 7.80 2.13
CA PHE A 44 -16.72 7.62 2.30
C PHE A 44 -15.90 8.83 1.87
N ILE A 45 -16.25 9.43 0.73
CA ILE A 45 -15.50 10.57 0.19
C ILE A 45 -15.73 11.79 1.05
N LEU A 46 -14.63 12.49 1.35
CA LEU A 46 -14.66 13.70 2.18
C LEU A 46 -15.51 14.79 1.49
N PRO A 47 -16.30 15.58 2.26
CA PRO A 47 -17.23 16.58 1.71
C PRO A 47 -16.59 17.52 0.69
N GLU A 48 -15.35 17.95 0.94
CA GLU A 48 -14.61 18.87 0.08
C GLU A 48 -14.26 18.31 -1.31
N TYR A 49 -14.48 17.01 -1.54
CA TYR A 49 -14.20 16.32 -2.81
C TYR A 49 -15.46 15.87 -3.56
N ARG A 50 -16.63 15.94 -2.92
CA ARG A 50 -17.87 15.40 -3.50
C ARG A 50 -18.26 16.09 -4.81
N ASP A 51 -18.10 17.40 -4.85
CA ASP A 51 -18.44 18.22 -6.03
C ASP A 51 -17.38 18.14 -7.14
N LYS A 52 -16.22 17.52 -6.85
CA LYS A 52 -15.11 17.35 -7.79
C LYS A 52 -15.10 15.98 -8.44
N LEU A 53 -16.05 15.12 -8.10
CA LEU A 53 -16.18 13.79 -8.69
C LEU A 53 -16.69 13.95 -10.12
N GLU A 54 -15.81 13.70 -11.04
CA GLU A 54 -16.18 13.48 -12.43
C GLU A 54 -16.70 12.04 -12.57
N GLU A 55 -17.47 11.74 -13.62
CA GLU A 55 -18.01 10.41 -13.84
C GLU A 55 -16.96 9.43 -14.40
N ASP A 56 -15.68 9.83 -14.46
CA ASP A 56 -14.58 8.96 -14.86
C ASP A 56 -14.05 8.14 -13.65
N GLY A 57 -13.65 6.89 -13.93
CA GLY A 57 -13.15 5.98 -12.90
C GLY A 57 -11.85 6.47 -12.24
N GLU A 58 -11.00 7.19 -12.96
CA GLU A 58 -9.72 7.68 -12.45
C GLU A 58 -9.90 8.75 -11.37
N SER A 59 -10.84 9.66 -11.55
CA SER A 59 -11.13 10.70 -10.54
C SER A 59 -11.69 10.08 -9.27
N LEU A 60 -12.54 9.06 -9.40
CA LEU A 60 -13.12 8.36 -8.26
C LEU A 60 -12.04 7.62 -7.45
N GLU A 61 -11.16 6.87 -8.11
CA GLU A 61 -10.03 6.18 -7.45
C GLU A 61 -9.16 7.17 -6.68
N TYR A 62 -8.77 8.27 -7.31
CA TYR A 62 -7.96 9.30 -6.68
C TYR A 62 -8.61 9.84 -5.39
N PHE A 63 -9.91 10.18 -5.41
CA PHE A 63 -10.59 10.73 -4.25
C PHE A 63 -10.86 9.68 -3.16
N ILE A 64 -11.05 8.42 -3.52
CA ILE A 64 -11.13 7.31 -2.56
C ILE A 64 -9.81 7.18 -1.79
N ARG A 65 -8.69 7.11 -2.50
CA ARG A 65 -7.36 7.01 -1.88
C ARG A 65 -7.04 8.24 -1.02
N LEU A 66 -7.33 9.43 -1.52
CA LEU A 66 -7.09 10.68 -0.79
C LEU A 66 -7.94 10.77 0.49
N SER A 67 -9.20 10.33 0.44
CA SER A 67 -10.07 10.27 1.62
C SER A 67 -9.56 9.28 2.66
N TYR A 68 -9.09 8.11 2.22
CA TYR A 68 -8.41 7.15 3.08
C TYR A 68 -7.20 7.77 3.78
N LEU A 69 -6.29 8.37 3.02
CA LEU A 69 -5.06 8.98 3.52
C LEU A 69 -5.34 10.08 4.54
N ARG A 70 -6.27 10.99 4.22
CA ARG A 70 -6.65 12.09 5.13
C ARG A 70 -7.32 11.57 6.40
N ASN A 71 -8.14 10.54 6.33
CA ASN A 71 -8.75 9.94 7.50
C ASN A 71 -7.72 9.25 8.39
N CYS A 72 -6.83 8.45 7.82
CA CYS A 72 -5.77 7.77 8.58
C CYS A 72 -4.73 8.74 9.14
N SER A 73 -4.38 9.82 8.42
CA SER A 73 -3.41 10.81 8.89
C SER A 73 -3.88 11.58 10.14
N LYS A 74 -5.19 11.62 10.42
CA LYS A 74 -5.73 12.23 11.65
C LYS A 74 -5.15 11.58 12.91
N PHE A 75 -4.82 10.28 12.88
CA PHE A 75 -4.18 9.60 14.01
C PHE A 75 -2.82 10.20 14.37
N LEU A 76 -2.08 10.73 13.41
CA LEU A 76 -0.75 11.31 13.64
C LEU A 76 -0.76 12.51 14.61
N ARG A 77 -1.93 13.13 14.85
CA ARG A 77 -2.09 14.20 15.84
C ARG A 77 -2.13 13.66 17.28
N PHE A 78 -2.51 12.40 17.45
CA PHE A 78 -2.76 11.80 18.77
C PHE A 78 -1.74 10.72 19.13
N LEU A 79 -1.03 10.18 18.14
CA LEU A 79 0.02 9.19 18.35
C LEU A 79 1.38 9.87 18.66
N LYS A 80 2.23 9.17 19.41
CA LYS A 80 3.58 9.63 19.79
C LYS A 80 4.62 8.52 19.57
N GLY A 81 5.89 8.93 19.50
CA GLY A 81 7.02 7.99 19.41
C GLY A 81 6.90 6.97 18.29
N ALA A 82 7.25 5.73 18.57
CA ALA A 82 7.28 4.65 17.58
C ALA A 82 5.92 4.42 16.88
N GLN A 83 4.80 4.58 17.58
CA GLN A 83 3.46 4.41 17.00
C GLN A 83 3.19 5.46 15.91
N ARG A 84 3.56 6.72 16.17
CA ARG A 84 3.40 7.82 15.22
C ARG A 84 4.31 7.61 14.01
N GLU A 85 5.58 7.28 14.23
CA GLU A 85 6.54 7.06 13.14
C GLU A 85 6.13 5.87 12.27
N PHE A 86 5.62 4.79 12.83
CA PHE A 86 5.12 3.67 12.08
C PHE A 86 3.94 4.05 11.16
N ILE A 87 2.89 4.69 11.69
CA ILE A 87 1.72 5.12 10.88
C ILE A 87 2.17 6.16 9.82
N LYS A 88 3.05 7.09 10.19
CA LYS A 88 3.61 8.06 9.26
C LYS A 88 4.32 7.36 8.10
N THR A 89 5.21 6.39 8.39
CA THR A 89 5.93 5.62 7.37
C THR A 89 4.99 4.78 6.52
N PHE A 90 3.97 4.19 7.11
CA PHE A 90 2.96 3.40 6.39
C PHE A 90 2.20 4.26 5.36
N LEU A 91 1.72 5.44 5.76
CA LEU A 91 1.01 6.35 4.86
C LEU A 91 1.94 7.01 3.82
N ARG A 92 3.23 7.12 4.10
CA ARG A 92 4.25 7.66 3.18
C ARG A 92 4.57 6.75 1.98
N GLU A 93 3.94 5.58 1.86
CA GLU A 93 3.85 4.85 0.60
C GLU A 93 3.41 5.77 -0.54
N TYR A 94 2.48 6.67 -0.26
CA TYR A 94 1.98 7.62 -1.25
C TYR A 94 2.93 8.81 -1.51
N ASP A 95 3.81 9.14 -0.57
CA ASP A 95 4.92 10.04 -0.85
C ASP A 95 5.93 9.40 -1.82
N VAL A 96 6.20 8.10 -1.65
CA VAL A 96 7.03 7.33 -2.59
C VAL A 96 6.36 7.25 -3.96
N TYR A 97 5.06 7.02 -4.01
CA TYR A 97 4.29 7.08 -5.26
C TYR A 97 4.43 8.44 -5.94
N ASN A 98 4.23 9.54 -5.20
CA ASN A 98 4.38 10.90 -5.73
C ASN A 98 5.79 11.15 -6.24
N LEU A 99 6.82 10.75 -5.49
CA LEU A 99 8.22 10.86 -5.91
C LEU A 99 8.50 10.08 -7.18
N LYS A 100 8.02 8.84 -7.30
CA LYS A 100 8.16 8.03 -8.51
C LYS A 100 7.52 8.73 -9.71
N THR A 101 6.32 9.28 -9.54
CA THR A 101 5.60 9.99 -10.59
C THR A 101 6.35 11.26 -11.04
N ILE A 102 6.88 12.04 -10.09
CA ILE A 102 7.72 13.22 -10.38
C ILE A 102 9.00 12.81 -11.11
N MET A 103 9.69 11.79 -10.61
CA MET A 103 10.92 11.29 -11.21
C MET A 103 10.70 10.76 -12.64
N ARG A 104 9.59 10.08 -12.89
CA ARG A 104 9.19 9.64 -14.23
C ARG A 104 9.04 10.84 -15.17
N THR A 105 8.37 11.89 -14.72
CA THR A 105 8.20 13.12 -15.48
C THR A 105 9.55 13.74 -15.87
N ILE A 106 10.47 13.86 -14.91
CA ILE A 106 11.80 14.44 -15.13
C ILE A 106 12.63 13.59 -16.09
N ILE A 107 12.65 12.26 -15.90
CA ILE A 107 13.51 11.35 -16.66
C ILE A 107 12.99 11.15 -18.09
N LEU A 108 11.68 11.02 -18.26
CA LEU A 108 11.06 10.71 -19.56
C LEU A 108 10.58 11.95 -20.30
N GLY A 109 10.74 13.15 -19.76
CA GLY A 109 10.30 14.40 -20.38
C GLY A 109 8.78 14.52 -20.54
N GLY A 110 8.01 13.87 -19.62
CA GLY A 110 6.56 13.90 -19.62
C GLY A 110 5.94 15.19 -19.10
N LEU A 111 4.61 15.30 -19.19
CA LEU A 111 3.88 16.40 -18.58
C LEU A 111 3.87 16.24 -17.05
N TYR A 112 4.01 17.37 -16.34
CA TYR A 112 3.98 17.39 -14.89
C TYR A 112 2.67 16.77 -14.36
N PRO A 113 2.72 15.84 -13.37
CA PRO A 113 1.54 15.12 -12.92
C PRO A 113 0.54 16.05 -12.23
N GLN A 114 -0.70 16.04 -12.69
CA GLN A 114 -1.78 16.85 -12.13
C GLN A 114 -2.38 16.25 -10.85
N LYS A 115 -2.33 14.93 -10.69
CA LYS A 115 -2.96 14.20 -9.58
C LYS A 115 -1.87 13.57 -8.70
N LEU A 116 -1.43 14.29 -7.67
CA LEU A 116 -0.53 13.78 -6.63
C LEU A 116 -1.27 13.69 -5.29
N TYR A 117 -1.00 12.66 -4.50
CA TYR A 117 -1.68 12.45 -3.22
C TYR A 117 -1.15 13.40 -2.16
N LEU A 118 -1.93 14.44 -1.82
CA LEU A 118 -1.60 15.45 -0.82
C LEU A 118 -2.45 15.25 0.44
N PHE A 119 -1.80 14.85 1.51
CA PHE A 119 -2.46 14.63 2.79
C PHE A 119 -1.62 15.22 3.95
N PRO A 120 -2.23 15.58 5.09
CA PRO A 120 -1.49 16.13 6.22
C PRO A 120 -0.35 15.22 6.64
N PHE A 121 0.84 15.79 6.89
CA PHE A 121 2.11 15.11 7.23
C PHE A 121 2.80 14.39 6.07
N SER A 122 2.29 14.46 4.83
CA SER A 122 3.06 14.05 3.65
C SER A 122 4.20 15.04 3.36
N LEU A 123 5.18 14.60 2.56
CA LEU A 123 6.31 15.43 2.12
C LEU A 123 5.86 16.69 1.37
N PHE A 124 4.78 16.55 0.62
CA PHE A 124 4.31 17.55 -0.34
C PHE A 124 3.12 18.38 0.14
N TYR A 125 2.67 18.17 1.38
CA TYR A 125 1.51 18.90 1.88
C TYR A 125 1.89 20.32 2.34
N PRO A 126 1.14 21.37 2.03
CA PRO A 126 -0.15 21.34 1.30
C PRO A 126 -0.02 21.47 -0.23
N GLN A 127 1.16 21.70 -0.75
CA GLN A 127 1.42 21.95 -2.18
C GLN A 127 2.71 21.31 -2.63
N VAL A 128 2.71 20.71 -3.81
CA VAL A 128 3.89 20.18 -4.48
C VAL A 128 4.59 21.30 -5.23
N PRO A 129 5.89 21.52 -5.02
CA PRO A 129 6.68 22.38 -5.90
C PRO A 129 6.77 21.75 -7.31
N GLU A 130 6.79 22.56 -8.33
CA GLU A 130 7.14 22.11 -9.68
C GLU A 130 8.64 21.83 -9.76
N PHE A 131 9.00 20.64 -10.18
CA PHE A 131 10.37 20.22 -10.37
C PHE A 131 10.64 19.97 -11.86
N THR A 132 11.73 20.54 -12.35
CA THR A 132 12.19 20.35 -13.73
C THR A 132 13.46 19.49 -13.80
N THR A 133 14.17 19.39 -12.68
CA THR A 133 15.44 18.65 -12.60
C THR A 133 15.50 17.77 -11.35
N LEU A 134 16.34 16.72 -11.44
CA LEU A 134 16.64 15.87 -10.28
C LEU A 134 17.25 16.65 -9.12
N ASP A 135 18.13 17.61 -9.42
CA ASP A 135 18.80 18.41 -8.38
C ASP A 135 17.80 19.24 -7.56
N GLU A 136 16.72 19.73 -8.19
CA GLU A 136 15.64 20.42 -7.47
C GLU A 136 14.91 19.48 -6.50
N VAL A 137 14.60 18.23 -6.94
CA VAL A 137 14.01 17.20 -6.08
C VAL A 137 14.93 16.89 -4.91
N LEU A 138 16.21 16.64 -5.16
CA LEU A 138 17.19 16.33 -4.12
C LEU A 138 17.41 17.50 -3.15
N LYS A 139 17.37 18.74 -3.65
CA LYS A 139 17.43 19.96 -2.83
C LYS A 139 16.20 20.11 -1.94
N PHE A 140 15.02 19.83 -2.48
CA PHE A 140 13.77 19.81 -1.72
C PHE A 140 13.82 18.78 -0.59
N LEU A 141 14.32 17.58 -0.86
CA LEU A 141 14.46 16.48 0.10
C LEU A 141 15.63 16.64 1.08
N ARG A 142 16.35 17.76 1.09
CA ARG A 142 17.56 17.97 1.91
C ARG A 142 17.33 17.68 3.40
N ARG A 143 16.15 17.99 3.92
CA ARG A 143 15.77 17.78 5.33
C ARG A 143 15.25 16.37 5.61
N GLU A 144 14.83 15.67 4.60
CA GLU A 144 14.26 14.32 4.66
C GLU A 144 15.27 13.30 4.11
N LYS A 145 16.34 13.08 4.89
CA LYS A 145 17.53 12.29 4.46
C LYS A 145 17.18 10.90 3.92
N GLU A 146 16.16 10.23 4.50
CA GLU A 146 15.72 8.89 4.09
C GLU A 146 15.18 8.92 2.66
N TYR A 147 14.33 9.90 2.33
CA TYR A 147 13.76 10.05 0.99
C TYR A 147 14.80 10.54 -0.02
N LYS A 148 15.70 11.44 0.39
CA LYS A 148 16.81 11.85 -0.46
C LYS A 148 17.64 10.64 -0.88
N LYS A 149 18.04 9.80 0.07
CA LYS A 149 18.78 8.56 -0.21
C LYS A 149 17.98 7.62 -1.12
N MET A 150 16.68 7.47 -0.88
CA MET A 150 15.78 6.64 -1.70
C MET A 150 15.78 7.09 -3.16
N VAL A 151 15.68 8.40 -3.42
CA VAL A 151 15.72 8.96 -4.79
C VAL A 151 17.12 8.80 -5.41
N GLU A 152 18.19 9.07 -4.65
CA GLU A 152 19.57 8.89 -5.12
C GLU A 152 19.86 7.43 -5.50
N ASP A 153 19.53 6.48 -4.64
CA ASP A 153 19.73 5.04 -4.87
C ASP A 153 18.86 4.53 -6.03
N GLY A 154 17.60 5.00 -6.12
CA GLY A 154 16.71 4.66 -7.24
C GLY A 154 17.23 5.19 -8.57
N HIS A 155 17.71 6.44 -8.60
CA HIS A 155 18.30 7.04 -9.80
C HIS A 155 19.62 6.36 -10.22
N GLN A 156 20.41 5.91 -9.24
CA GLN A 156 21.63 5.13 -9.54
C GLN A 156 21.27 3.78 -10.20
N GLU A 157 20.22 3.08 -9.72
CA GLU A 157 19.74 1.85 -10.36
C GLU A 157 19.23 2.12 -11.79
N TYR A 158 18.49 3.21 -11.99
CA TYR A 158 18.08 3.63 -13.33
C TYR A 158 19.28 3.82 -14.26
N ARG A 159 20.30 4.55 -13.84
CA ARG A 159 21.51 4.79 -14.65
C ARG A 159 22.25 3.49 -15.00
N ARG A 160 22.24 2.53 -14.07
CA ARG A 160 22.93 1.24 -14.27
C ARG A 160 22.20 0.32 -15.24
N ARG A 161 20.86 0.34 -15.21
CA ARG A 161 20.00 -0.60 -15.94
C ARG A 161 19.35 0.02 -17.18
N GLU A 162 19.33 1.35 -17.27
CA GLU A 162 18.65 2.13 -18.31
C GLU A 162 17.14 1.91 -18.41
N GLU A 163 16.54 1.29 -17.36
CA GLU A 163 15.11 1.04 -17.26
C GLU A 163 14.53 1.72 -16.02
N TYR A 164 13.50 2.57 -16.23
CA TYR A 164 12.82 3.29 -15.17
C TYR A 164 12.21 2.36 -14.09
N PHE A 165 11.80 1.18 -14.49
CA PHE A 165 11.28 0.15 -13.61
C PHE A 165 12.18 -0.12 -12.38
N TYR A 166 13.50 -0.21 -12.56
CA TYR A 166 14.43 -0.47 -11.45
C TYR A 166 14.53 0.68 -10.44
N LEU A 167 14.33 1.93 -10.91
CA LEU A 167 14.20 3.08 -10.02
C LEU A 167 12.99 2.90 -9.09
N GLU A 168 11.83 2.61 -9.66
CA GLU A 168 10.60 2.42 -8.89
C GLU A 168 10.73 1.28 -7.89
N LEU A 169 11.22 0.14 -8.34
CA LEU A 169 11.39 -1.05 -7.51
C LEU A 169 12.38 -0.81 -6.35
N ARG A 170 13.46 -0.08 -6.61
CA ARG A 170 14.43 0.29 -5.57
C ARG A 170 13.81 1.19 -4.51
N MET A 171 13.02 2.16 -4.93
CA MET A 171 12.32 3.06 -4.02
C MET A 171 11.29 2.32 -3.16
N ASP A 172 10.52 1.42 -3.75
CA ASP A 172 9.55 0.59 -3.02
C ASP A 172 10.25 -0.33 -2.00
N LYS A 173 11.35 -0.98 -2.39
CA LYS A 173 12.15 -1.80 -1.46
C LYS A 173 12.65 -0.99 -0.26
N MET A 174 13.14 0.21 -0.50
CA MET A 174 13.61 1.07 0.59
C MET A 174 12.48 1.51 1.52
N TRP A 175 11.30 1.81 0.98
CA TRP A 175 10.12 2.12 1.80
C TRP A 175 9.71 0.92 2.67
N LEU A 176 9.66 -0.30 2.11
CA LEU A 176 9.36 -1.53 2.87
C LEU A 176 10.38 -1.77 3.99
N SER A 177 11.67 -1.50 3.72
CA SER A 177 12.72 -1.60 4.74
C SER A 177 12.52 -0.60 5.88
N LEU A 178 12.18 0.65 5.58
CA LEU A 178 11.85 1.67 6.58
C LEU A 178 10.62 1.28 7.42
N LEU A 179 9.61 0.72 6.79
CA LEU A 179 8.41 0.25 7.47
C LEU A 179 8.74 -0.91 8.43
N ARG A 180 9.55 -1.85 7.99
CA ARG A 180 10.07 -2.95 8.81
C ARG A 180 10.82 -2.42 10.03
N ASP A 181 11.77 -1.51 9.84
CA ASP A 181 12.59 -0.95 10.92
C ASP A 181 11.76 -0.18 11.95
N ASN A 182 10.77 0.59 11.50
CA ASN A 182 9.85 1.28 12.41
C ASN A 182 8.92 0.30 13.15
N SER A 183 8.55 -0.82 12.54
CA SER A 183 7.73 -1.85 13.19
C SER A 183 8.46 -2.57 14.32
N ARG A 184 9.80 -2.74 14.25
CA ARG A 184 10.63 -3.36 15.30
C ARG A 184 10.55 -2.62 16.65
N ARG A 185 10.19 -1.34 16.62
CA ARG A 185 10.06 -0.49 17.83
C ARG A 185 8.68 -0.58 18.48
N LEU A 186 7.77 -1.36 17.89
CA LEU A 186 6.41 -1.56 18.36
C LEU A 186 6.27 -2.83 19.21
N ASP A 187 5.02 -3.13 19.62
CA ASP A 187 4.68 -4.41 20.26
C ASP A 187 5.04 -5.59 19.32
N LYS A 188 5.61 -6.65 19.89
CA LYS A 188 6.03 -7.86 19.16
C LYS A 188 4.91 -8.44 18.27
N ARG A 189 3.65 -8.37 18.72
CA ARG A 189 2.50 -8.86 17.94
C ARG A 189 2.29 -8.06 16.66
N ILE A 190 2.52 -6.75 16.69
CA ILE A 190 2.43 -5.89 15.51
C ILE A 190 3.61 -6.16 14.59
N PHE A 191 4.83 -6.23 15.13
CA PHE A 191 6.02 -6.55 14.37
C PHE A 191 5.86 -7.86 13.59
N VAL A 192 5.41 -8.94 14.26
CA VAL A 192 5.14 -10.25 13.61
C VAL A 192 4.15 -10.12 12.45
N LYS A 193 3.09 -9.33 12.61
CA LYS A 193 2.10 -9.14 11.54
C LYS A 193 2.66 -8.36 10.36
N VAL A 194 3.49 -7.36 10.62
CA VAL A 194 4.20 -6.61 9.56
C VAL A 194 5.16 -7.53 8.82
N GLU A 195 5.96 -8.34 9.52
CA GLU A 195 6.89 -9.29 8.88
C GLU A 195 6.15 -10.30 7.99
N LYS A 196 5.02 -10.84 8.44
CA LYS A 196 4.19 -11.74 7.63
C LYS A 196 3.59 -11.05 6.41
N TRP A 197 3.15 -9.78 6.56
CA TRP A 197 2.67 -9.00 5.44
C TRP A 197 3.77 -8.72 4.42
N LEU A 198 4.98 -8.37 4.87
CA LEU A 198 6.14 -8.18 4.01
C LEU A 198 6.51 -9.47 3.26
N ALA A 199 6.50 -10.61 3.94
CA ALA A 199 6.75 -11.91 3.31
C ALA A 199 5.76 -12.18 2.16
N MET A 200 4.48 -11.87 2.36
CA MET A 200 3.46 -11.97 1.31
C MET A 200 3.75 -11.00 0.14
N VAL A 201 4.09 -9.74 0.43
CA VAL A 201 4.45 -8.74 -0.59
C VAL A 201 5.64 -9.23 -1.42
N TYR A 202 6.65 -9.82 -0.79
CA TYR A 202 7.83 -10.36 -1.51
C TYR A 202 7.47 -11.54 -2.42
N ILE A 203 6.57 -12.42 -2.01
CA ILE A 203 6.08 -13.49 -2.90
C ILE A 203 5.29 -12.90 -4.08
N PHE A 204 4.44 -11.89 -3.85
CA PHE A 204 3.75 -11.21 -4.95
C PHE A 204 4.73 -10.57 -5.94
N TRP A 205 5.78 -9.93 -5.44
CA TRP A 205 6.82 -9.40 -6.30
C TRP A 205 7.53 -10.50 -7.08
N ALA A 206 7.90 -11.61 -6.43
CA ALA A 206 8.53 -12.74 -7.11
C ALA A 206 7.67 -13.25 -8.27
N VAL A 207 6.39 -13.50 -8.02
CA VAL A 207 5.46 -13.97 -9.04
C VAL A 207 5.32 -12.97 -10.18
N ARG A 208 5.08 -11.69 -9.88
CA ARG A 208 4.92 -10.64 -10.90
C ARG A 208 6.18 -10.43 -11.71
N LEU A 209 7.32 -10.30 -11.06
CA LEU A 209 8.59 -10.02 -11.74
C LEU A 209 9.01 -11.19 -12.63
N TYR A 210 8.95 -12.40 -12.11
CA TYR A 210 9.42 -13.58 -12.83
C TYR A 210 8.42 -14.06 -13.90
N HIS A 211 7.17 -14.31 -13.52
CA HIS A 211 6.20 -14.92 -14.42
C HIS A 211 5.48 -13.94 -15.35
N ILE A 212 5.19 -12.72 -14.89
CA ILE A 212 4.45 -11.73 -15.69
C ILE A 212 5.41 -10.84 -16.46
N GLN A 213 6.41 -10.26 -15.78
CA GLN A 213 7.35 -9.32 -16.43
C GLN A 213 8.56 -9.99 -17.03
N LYS A 214 8.71 -11.32 -16.87
CA LYS A 214 9.79 -12.13 -17.43
C LYS A 214 11.19 -11.62 -17.05
N ARG A 215 11.36 -11.17 -15.81
CA ARG A 215 12.66 -10.74 -15.26
C ARG A 215 13.50 -11.94 -14.88
N ASP A 216 14.81 -11.77 -14.96
CA ASP A 216 15.75 -12.80 -14.54
C ASP A 216 15.63 -13.08 -13.05
N ARG A 217 15.91 -14.35 -12.67
CA ARG A 217 15.82 -14.78 -11.27
C ARG A 217 16.71 -13.96 -10.33
N GLU A 218 17.90 -13.57 -10.78
CA GLU A 218 18.82 -12.76 -9.99
C GLU A 218 18.23 -11.40 -9.67
N ASP A 219 17.58 -10.76 -10.65
CA ASP A 219 16.91 -9.48 -10.48
C ASP A 219 15.75 -9.57 -9.50
N VAL A 220 14.98 -10.67 -9.56
CA VAL A 220 13.90 -10.94 -8.61
C VAL A 220 14.43 -11.08 -7.19
N LEU A 221 15.46 -11.92 -7.01
CA LEU A 221 16.05 -12.14 -5.68
C LEU A 221 16.73 -10.90 -5.09
N ALA A 222 17.28 -10.03 -5.94
CA ALA A 222 17.92 -8.78 -5.49
C ALA A 222 16.94 -7.79 -4.80
N VAL A 223 15.64 -7.90 -5.06
CA VAL A 223 14.64 -6.99 -4.48
C VAL A 223 13.90 -7.59 -3.29
N ILE A 224 13.98 -8.90 -3.09
CA ILE A 224 13.36 -9.61 -1.97
C ILE A 224 14.28 -9.54 -0.76
N ASP A 225 13.69 -9.33 0.43
CA ASP A 225 14.42 -9.42 1.69
C ASP A 225 14.41 -10.87 2.17
N LEU A 226 15.45 -11.61 1.83
CA LEU A 226 15.62 -13.02 2.18
C LEU A 226 15.80 -13.25 3.69
N ASP A 227 16.13 -12.22 4.47
CA ASP A 227 16.26 -12.27 5.93
C ASP A 227 14.91 -12.16 6.66
N ASN A 228 13.80 -12.04 5.94
CA ASN A 228 12.49 -12.03 6.56
C ASN A 228 12.18 -13.43 7.15
N PRO A 229 11.96 -13.56 8.48
CA PRO A 229 11.81 -14.86 9.13
C PRO A 229 10.52 -15.61 8.78
N TYR A 230 9.58 -14.94 8.13
CA TYR A 230 8.31 -15.52 7.67
C TYR A 230 8.27 -15.77 6.18
N LEU A 231 9.33 -15.40 5.46
CA LEU A 231 9.49 -15.72 4.05
C LEU A 231 9.93 -17.20 3.94
N ASN A 232 9.08 -18.03 3.38
CA ASN A 232 9.44 -19.41 3.07
C ASN A 232 10.29 -19.45 1.81
N THR A 233 11.61 -19.53 1.99
CA THR A 233 12.57 -19.53 0.87
C THR A 233 12.43 -20.77 -0.03
N ALA A 234 12.09 -21.93 0.51
CA ALA A 234 11.83 -23.14 -0.29
C ALA A 234 10.60 -22.96 -1.18
N LEU A 235 9.56 -22.29 -0.67
CA LEU A 235 8.40 -21.93 -1.46
C LEU A 235 8.74 -20.89 -2.53
N LEU A 236 9.52 -19.88 -2.19
CA LEU A 236 10.01 -18.88 -3.16
C LEU A 236 10.74 -19.56 -4.31
N GLU A 237 11.65 -20.49 -4.00
CA GLU A 237 12.37 -21.28 -4.98
C GLU A 237 11.43 -22.13 -5.86
N SER A 238 10.42 -22.76 -5.25
CA SER A 238 9.44 -23.55 -5.99
C SER A 238 8.63 -22.66 -6.96
N VAL A 239 8.22 -21.48 -6.52
CA VAL A 239 7.51 -20.50 -7.36
C VAL A 239 8.38 -20.01 -8.52
N LEU A 240 9.65 -19.70 -8.27
CA LEU A 240 10.60 -19.26 -9.32
C LEU A 240 11.02 -20.39 -10.27
N SER A 241 10.87 -21.66 -9.87
CA SER A 241 11.16 -22.82 -10.72
C SER A 241 9.93 -23.34 -11.46
N ALA A 242 8.75 -22.80 -11.19
CA ALA A 242 7.51 -23.21 -11.85
C ALA A 242 7.55 -22.88 -13.35
N PRO A 243 7.04 -23.77 -14.22
CA PRO A 243 7.08 -23.56 -15.67
C PRO A 243 6.20 -22.39 -16.13
N ASP A 244 5.16 -22.08 -15.37
CA ASP A 244 4.19 -21.02 -15.68
C ASP A 244 3.60 -20.40 -14.42
N LEU A 245 2.89 -19.27 -14.62
CA LEU A 245 2.26 -18.50 -13.57
C LEU A 245 1.26 -19.34 -12.75
N GLU A 246 0.40 -20.11 -13.43
CA GLU A 246 -0.66 -20.88 -12.78
C GLU A 246 -0.08 -21.95 -11.86
N THR A 247 0.97 -22.65 -12.30
CA THR A 247 1.69 -23.64 -11.49
C THR A 247 2.35 -22.98 -10.29
N GLY A 248 3.01 -21.84 -10.46
CA GLY A 248 3.62 -21.09 -9.36
C GLY A 248 2.60 -20.65 -8.32
N ILE A 249 1.44 -20.15 -8.73
CA ILE A 249 0.34 -19.79 -7.83
C ILE A 249 -0.21 -21.00 -7.09
N LYS A 250 -0.42 -22.12 -7.79
CA LYS A 250 -0.91 -23.37 -7.18
C LYS A 250 0.05 -23.92 -6.12
N MET A 251 1.36 -23.87 -6.38
CA MET A 251 2.40 -24.25 -5.41
C MET A 251 2.33 -23.36 -4.16
N PHE A 252 2.22 -22.06 -4.35
CA PHE A 252 2.07 -21.12 -3.24
C PHE A 252 0.79 -21.37 -2.44
N ALA A 253 -0.34 -21.49 -3.10
CA ALA A 253 -1.64 -21.73 -2.48
C ALA A 253 -1.66 -23.02 -1.67
N SER A 254 -1.12 -24.11 -2.23
CA SER A 254 -1.03 -25.41 -1.57
C SER A 254 -0.18 -25.34 -0.29
N SER A 255 0.94 -24.62 -0.33
CA SER A 255 1.82 -24.48 0.84
C SER A 255 1.17 -23.72 2.00
N GLN A 256 0.19 -22.85 1.71
CA GLN A 256 -0.56 -22.07 2.70
C GLN A 256 -1.87 -22.76 3.12
N GLY A 257 -2.17 -23.96 2.61
CA GLY A 257 -3.42 -24.68 2.88
C GLY A 257 -4.64 -24.15 2.12
N PHE A 258 -4.44 -23.46 0.99
CA PHE A 258 -5.49 -22.89 0.16
C PHE A 258 -5.76 -23.77 -1.06
N GLN A 259 -6.88 -24.46 -1.08
CA GLN A 259 -7.19 -25.45 -2.13
C GLN A 259 -7.83 -24.86 -3.41
N LYS A 260 -8.23 -23.59 -3.42
CA LYS A 260 -8.91 -22.96 -4.57
C LYS A 260 -8.49 -21.50 -4.75
N LEU A 261 -7.37 -21.26 -5.36
CA LEU A 261 -7.03 -19.97 -5.94
C LEU A 261 -7.24 -20.05 -7.46
N LEU A 262 -8.15 -19.21 -7.97
CA LEU A 262 -8.31 -19.04 -9.41
C LEU A 262 -7.12 -18.23 -9.95
N ALA A 263 -6.56 -18.62 -11.09
CA ALA A 263 -5.36 -17.98 -11.64
C ALA A 263 -5.55 -16.48 -11.92
N ASP A 264 -6.76 -16.07 -12.31
CA ASP A 264 -7.05 -14.68 -12.66
C ASP A 264 -7.21 -13.74 -11.45
N ASP A 265 -7.57 -14.27 -10.27
CA ASP A 265 -7.85 -13.50 -9.04
C ASP A 265 -6.88 -13.81 -7.89
N TRP A 266 -5.75 -14.41 -8.17
CA TRP A 266 -4.85 -14.95 -7.15
C TRP A 266 -4.34 -13.90 -6.15
N GLU A 267 -4.06 -12.67 -6.60
CA GLU A 267 -3.56 -11.60 -5.72
C GLU A 267 -4.63 -11.13 -4.74
N SER A 268 -5.85 -10.92 -5.22
CA SER A 268 -7.00 -10.57 -4.38
C SER A 268 -7.27 -11.69 -3.39
N SER A 269 -7.33 -12.95 -3.84
CA SER A 269 -7.58 -14.11 -3.00
C SER A 269 -6.53 -14.30 -1.91
N LEU A 270 -5.24 -14.12 -2.22
CA LEU A 270 -4.16 -14.20 -1.23
C LEU A 270 -4.20 -13.03 -0.24
N SER A 271 -4.51 -11.82 -0.72
CA SER A 271 -4.69 -10.65 0.13
C SER A 271 -5.86 -10.85 1.09
N ASP A 272 -6.98 -11.41 0.61
CA ASP A 272 -8.17 -11.73 1.41
C ASP A 272 -7.84 -12.73 2.52
N LEU A 273 -7.13 -13.80 2.18
CA LEU A 273 -6.76 -14.84 3.12
C LEU A 273 -5.79 -14.34 4.19
N PHE A 274 -4.77 -13.58 3.78
CA PHE A 274 -3.88 -12.93 4.73
C PHE A 274 -4.65 -11.99 5.67
N PHE A 275 -5.54 -11.18 5.09
CA PHE A 275 -6.32 -10.23 5.84
C PHE A 275 -7.23 -10.92 6.86
N GLN A 276 -8.01 -11.93 6.46
CA GLN A 276 -8.87 -12.70 7.35
C GLN A 276 -8.07 -13.37 8.48
N ARG A 277 -6.96 -14.01 8.15
CA ARG A 277 -6.16 -14.78 9.10
C ARG A 277 -5.38 -13.90 10.07
N GLU A 278 -4.70 -12.87 9.56
CA GLU A 278 -3.72 -12.09 10.33
C GLU A 278 -4.28 -10.78 10.87
N ILE A 279 -5.23 -10.18 10.18
CA ILE A 279 -5.78 -8.87 10.55
C ILE A 279 -7.16 -8.99 11.20
N GLU A 280 -8.11 -9.74 10.64
CA GLU A 280 -9.45 -9.88 11.22
C GLU A 280 -9.52 -10.81 12.42
N GLY A 281 -8.62 -11.79 12.53
CA GLY A 281 -8.61 -12.78 13.62
C GLY A 281 -8.77 -12.12 15.00
N LYS A 282 -9.36 -12.85 15.96
CA LYS A 282 -9.53 -12.40 17.35
C LYS A 282 -8.16 -12.07 17.93
N ILE A 283 -7.90 -10.79 18.14
CA ILE A 283 -6.71 -10.32 18.82
C ILE A 283 -7.20 -9.79 20.19
N GLU A 284 -6.84 -10.49 21.24
CA GLU A 284 -7.01 -9.95 22.60
C GLU A 284 -6.11 -8.74 22.77
N ALA A 285 -6.68 -7.57 22.51
CA ALA A 285 -6.02 -6.30 22.70
C ALA A 285 -6.60 -5.65 23.97
N GLY A 286 -5.76 -5.32 24.91
CA GLY A 286 -6.16 -4.40 25.96
C GLY A 286 -6.71 -3.10 25.32
N ARG A 287 -7.78 -2.53 25.89
CA ARG A 287 -8.50 -1.36 25.34
C ARG A 287 -7.58 -0.16 25.02
N LEU A 288 -6.43 -0.08 25.68
CA LEU A 288 -5.46 1.01 25.55
C LEU A 288 -4.25 0.65 24.66
N SER A 289 -4.27 -0.47 23.96
CA SER A 289 -3.16 -0.86 23.08
C SER A 289 -3.24 -0.16 21.71
N PHE A 290 -2.10 -0.01 21.03
CA PHE A 290 -2.03 0.54 19.67
C PHE A 290 -2.62 -0.40 18.60
N LEU A 291 -2.76 -1.68 18.90
CA LEU A 291 -3.20 -2.71 17.97
C LEU A 291 -4.54 -2.41 17.28
N PRO A 292 -5.58 -1.83 17.93
CA PRO A 292 -6.81 -1.43 17.25
C PRO A 292 -6.63 -0.35 16.17
N VAL A 293 -5.71 0.61 16.36
CA VAL A 293 -5.39 1.63 15.34
C VAL A 293 -4.63 1.00 14.18
N PHE A 294 -3.63 0.17 14.48
CA PHE A 294 -2.90 -0.62 13.48
C PHE A 294 -3.88 -1.43 12.63
N LYS A 295 -4.75 -2.23 13.28
CA LYS A 295 -5.77 -3.04 12.62
C LYS A 295 -6.65 -2.18 11.71
N PHE A 296 -7.16 -1.05 12.20
CA PHE A 296 -8.02 -0.15 11.43
C PHE A 296 -7.33 0.38 10.18
N VAL A 297 -6.09 0.88 10.30
CA VAL A 297 -5.37 1.48 9.16
C VAL A 297 -5.09 0.43 8.07
N PHE A 298 -4.70 -0.79 8.45
CA PHE A 298 -4.53 -1.91 7.51
C PHE A 298 -5.85 -2.34 6.88
N GLN A 299 -6.94 -2.42 7.65
CA GLN A 299 -8.27 -2.73 7.14
C GLN A 299 -8.73 -1.72 6.11
N GLN A 300 -8.57 -0.42 6.39
CA GLN A 300 -8.99 0.61 5.44
C GLN A 300 -8.19 0.52 4.14
N ARG A 301 -6.87 0.29 4.20
CA ARG A 301 -6.05 0.08 3.00
C ARG A 301 -6.56 -1.11 2.18
N TYR A 302 -6.75 -2.24 2.83
CA TYR A 302 -7.24 -3.46 2.19
C TYR A 302 -8.60 -3.24 1.47
N TYR A 303 -9.59 -2.67 2.15
CA TYR A 303 -10.89 -2.42 1.53
C TYR A 303 -10.85 -1.34 0.45
N VAL A 304 -9.96 -0.37 0.53
CA VAL A 304 -9.76 0.64 -0.52
C VAL A 304 -9.20 -0.02 -1.79
N GLU A 305 -8.18 -0.86 -1.67
CA GLU A 305 -7.60 -1.56 -2.83
C GLU A 305 -8.62 -2.51 -3.49
N ASN A 306 -9.35 -3.29 -2.68
CA ASN A 306 -10.37 -4.19 -3.20
C ASN A 306 -11.55 -3.44 -3.84
N LEU A 307 -11.91 -2.27 -3.32
CA LEU A 307 -12.94 -1.42 -3.92
C LEU A 307 -12.50 -0.87 -5.27
N ILE A 308 -11.25 -0.43 -5.39
CA ILE A 308 -10.70 0.05 -6.66
C ILE A 308 -10.68 -1.08 -7.69
N TYR A 309 -10.28 -2.28 -7.28
CA TYR A 309 -10.33 -3.46 -8.13
C TYR A 309 -11.77 -3.75 -8.61
N LEU A 310 -12.75 -3.73 -7.69
CA LEU A 310 -14.16 -3.89 -8.02
C LEU A 310 -14.67 -2.83 -9.00
N LEU A 311 -14.30 -1.56 -8.81
CA LEU A 311 -14.67 -0.48 -9.72
C LEU A 311 -14.13 -0.71 -11.13
N ASN A 312 -12.88 -1.13 -11.25
CA ASN A 312 -12.25 -1.42 -12.53
C ASN A 312 -12.94 -2.59 -13.26
N GLN A 313 -13.36 -3.64 -12.53
CA GLN A 313 -14.17 -4.72 -13.09
C GLN A 313 -15.53 -4.21 -13.60
N LYS A 314 -16.23 -3.38 -12.82
CA LYS A 314 -17.55 -2.85 -13.20
C LYS A 314 -17.48 -1.87 -14.38
N VAL A 315 -16.38 -1.18 -14.59
CA VAL A 315 -16.14 -0.37 -15.80
C VAL A 315 -16.04 -1.27 -17.03
N THR A 316 -15.28 -2.37 -16.94
CA THR A 316 -15.09 -3.32 -18.05
C THR A 316 -16.37 -4.11 -18.39
N GLU A 317 -17.25 -4.38 -17.43
CA GLU A 317 -18.54 -5.05 -17.66
C GLU A 317 -19.57 -4.16 -18.42
N ASN A 318 -19.37 -2.84 -18.42
CA ASN A 318 -20.27 -1.87 -19.04
C ASN A 318 -19.81 -1.35 -20.42
N VAL A 319 -18.64 -1.82 -20.90
CA VAL A 319 -18.09 -1.58 -22.26
C VAL A 319 -18.31 -2.79 -23.13
#